data_2107827304f5f8949db83e6465c39d05
#
_entry.id   2107827304f5f8949db83e6465c39d05
#
_cell.length_a   1.000
_cell.length_b   1.000
_cell.length_c   1.000
_cell.angle_alpha   90.00
_cell.angle_beta   90.00
_cell.angle_gamma   90.00
#
_symmetry.space_group_name_H-M   'P 1'
#
loop_
_entity.id
_entity.type
_entity.pdbx_description
1 polymer ?
#
loop_
_entity_poly.entity_id
_entity_poly.type
_entity_poly.pdbx_seq_one_letter_code
_entity_poly.pdbx_strand_id
1 'polypeptide(L)'
;ENSPLINNQLSNIHEFGGRDNWLVTAYMRDGISYIANGDTQLEVEDHIKVIVKSGDIQTATSLIGIERKDEIKKVIIVGASRSSELLADRLYKNYEVVVIDDNKKDCNRIAENNSNVIVVYNDPKDPLNLQNIGVDNNSAVVALSKDDSKNIVCSLVAKALGAPEIITRVNKIDYLELLKDSSIQATISTRITAANSILQDVRSDQVTSALTFEDTEVEALEIVLSNECHVLDKSLIELELPENCLIAGVTRRENTFIPSGTWKFAEKDRLVVFTLPESIEKIEETFC
;
A
#
# COMPACT_ATOMS: atom_id res chain seq x y z
N GLU A 1 -11.96 1.83 17.44
CA GLU A 1 -12.63 1.41 18.70
C GLU A 1 -13.78 0.44 18.51
N ASN A 2 -14.50 0.46 17.39
CA ASN A 2 -15.69 -0.40 17.13
C ASN A 2 -15.36 -1.66 16.31
N SER A 3 -14.10 -1.97 16.06
CA SER A 3 -13.72 -3.15 15.29
C SER A 3 -13.94 -4.44 16.10
N PRO A 4 -14.58 -5.48 15.52
CA PRO A 4 -14.73 -6.78 16.18
C PRO A 4 -13.39 -7.51 16.37
N LEU A 5 -12.30 -7.04 15.78
CA LEU A 5 -10.96 -7.64 15.92
C LEU A 5 -10.28 -7.25 17.24
N ILE A 6 -10.70 -6.15 17.88
CA ILE A 6 -10.06 -5.65 19.09
C ILE A 6 -10.34 -6.61 20.26
N ASN A 7 -9.30 -6.95 21.01
CA ASN A 7 -9.33 -7.87 22.16
C ASN A 7 -9.72 -9.32 21.84
N ASN A 8 -9.85 -9.69 20.58
CA ASN A 8 -10.05 -11.06 20.14
C ASN A 8 -8.77 -11.65 19.55
N GLN A 9 -8.53 -12.95 19.77
CA GLN A 9 -7.41 -13.63 19.10
C GLN A 9 -7.70 -13.79 17.62
N LEU A 10 -6.67 -13.59 16.78
CA LEU A 10 -6.79 -13.75 15.33
C LEU A 10 -7.11 -15.18 14.91
N SER A 11 -6.84 -16.19 15.75
CA SER A 11 -7.31 -17.57 15.53
C SER A 11 -8.82 -17.67 15.37
N ASN A 12 -9.59 -16.76 15.98
CA ASN A 12 -11.05 -16.71 15.92
C ASN A 12 -11.58 -15.86 14.76
N ILE A 13 -10.71 -15.34 13.90
CA ILE A 13 -11.07 -14.44 12.79
C ILE A 13 -12.06 -15.07 11.79
N HIS A 14 -12.11 -16.39 11.72
CA HIS A 14 -13.07 -17.12 10.89
C HIS A 14 -14.54 -16.89 11.31
N GLU A 15 -14.80 -16.57 12.59
CA GLU A 15 -16.13 -16.21 13.07
C GLU A 15 -16.63 -14.90 12.47
N PHE A 16 -15.71 -14.05 11.98
CA PHE A 16 -15.96 -12.77 11.34
C PHE A 16 -15.77 -12.84 9.81
N GLY A 17 -15.85 -14.05 9.20
CA GLY A 17 -15.73 -14.23 7.75
C GLY A 17 -14.30 -14.10 7.20
N GLY A 18 -13.29 -14.11 8.09
CA GLY A 18 -11.88 -14.14 7.72
C GLY A 18 -11.39 -15.54 7.31
N ARG A 19 -10.06 -15.72 7.24
CA ARG A 19 -9.29 -16.91 6.94
C ARG A 19 -9.36 -17.43 5.50
N ASP A 20 -10.54 -17.55 4.90
CA ASP A 20 -10.63 -18.00 3.50
C ASP A 20 -10.53 -16.84 2.51
N ASN A 21 -10.94 -15.63 2.91
CA ASN A 21 -11.06 -14.46 2.06
C ASN A 21 -10.10 -13.32 2.42
N TRP A 22 -9.70 -13.22 3.68
CA TRP A 22 -8.77 -12.21 4.16
C TRP A 22 -8.03 -12.66 5.42
N LEU A 23 -6.85 -12.09 5.66
CA LEU A 23 -5.98 -12.43 6.79
C LEU A 23 -5.22 -11.18 7.25
N VAL A 24 -5.12 -10.96 8.57
CA VAL A 24 -4.17 -10.00 9.13
C VAL A 24 -2.78 -10.62 9.07
N THR A 25 -1.86 -9.96 8.40
CA THR A 25 -0.50 -10.48 8.16
C THR A 25 0.54 -9.90 9.10
N ALA A 26 0.35 -8.64 9.47
CA ALA A 26 1.26 -7.93 10.36
C ALA A 26 0.52 -6.80 11.08
N TYR A 27 1.10 -6.33 12.16
CA TYR A 27 0.65 -5.13 12.86
C TYR A 27 1.83 -4.33 13.38
N MET A 28 1.62 -3.03 13.57
CA MET A 28 2.58 -2.14 14.21
C MET A 28 1.93 -1.56 15.47
N ARG A 29 2.64 -1.66 16.60
CA ARG A 29 2.26 -1.15 17.92
C ARG A 29 3.42 -0.37 18.49
N ASP A 30 3.20 0.84 18.92
CA ASP A 30 4.23 1.73 19.51
C ASP A 30 5.48 1.89 18.61
N GLY A 31 5.28 1.90 17.28
CA GLY A 31 6.34 2.03 16.29
C GLY A 31 7.15 0.75 16.02
N ILE A 32 6.80 -0.39 16.65
CA ILE A 32 7.44 -1.68 16.44
C ILE A 32 6.55 -2.56 15.56
N SER A 33 7.16 -3.18 14.56
CA SER A 33 6.47 -4.07 13.61
C SER A 33 6.51 -5.53 14.05
N TYR A 34 5.39 -6.22 13.92
CA TYR A 34 5.22 -7.63 14.27
C TYR A 34 4.53 -8.39 13.15
N ILE A 35 4.93 -9.65 12.94
CA ILE A 35 4.17 -10.58 12.09
C ILE A 35 3.03 -11.18 12.93
N ALA A 36 1.82 -11.13 12.39
CA ALA A 36 0.65 -11.63 13.08
C ALA A 36 0.59 -13.18 13.06
N ASN A 37 0.09 -13.75 14.14
CA ASN A 37 -0.17 -15.19 14.26
C ASN A 37 -1.54 -15.43 14.91
N GLY A 38 -1.92 -16.72 15.09
CA GLY A 38 -3.23 -17.08 15.64
C GLY A 38 -3.48 -16.57 17.06
N ASP A 39 -2.43 -16.42 17.88
CA ASP A 39 -2.52 -15.97 19.27
C ASP A 39 -2.47 -14.44 19.41
N THR A 40 -2.22 -13.73 18.31
CA THR A 40 -2.17 -12.26 18.30
C THR A 40 -3.53 -11.68 18.72
N GLN A 41 -3.49 -10.75 19.66
CA GLN A 41 -4.61 -9.90 20.06
C GLN A 41 -4.32 -8.48 19.64
N LEU A 42 -5.21 -7.90 18.82
CA LEU A 42 -5.09 -6.51 18.37
C LEU A 42 -5.63 -5.58 19.43
N GLU A 43 -4.98 -4.42 19.55
CA GLU A 43 -5.36 -3.33 20.43
C GLU A 43 -5.81 -2.10 19.66
N VAL A 44 -6.43 -1.16 20.35
CA VAL A 44 -6.77 0.15 19.77
C VAL A 44 -5.48 0.87 19.38
N GLU A 45 -5.49 1.53 18.22
CA GLU A 45 -4.33 2.23 17.61
C GLU A 45 -3.28 1.32 16.94
N ASP A 46 -3.44 -0.01 16.96
CA ASP A 46 -2.61 -0.87 16.13
C ASP A 46 -2.81 -0.55 14.64
N HIS A 47 -1.72 -0.36 13.91
CA HIS A 47 -1.74 -0.26 12.46
C HIS A 47 -1.58 -1.65 11.86
N ILE A 48 -2.61 -2.17 11.19
CA ILE A 48 -2.61 -3.54 10.68
C ILE A 48 -2.35 -3.61 9.17
N LYS A 49 -1.69 -4.67 8.73
CA LYS A 49 -1.58 -5.07 7.32
C LYS A 49 -2.49 -6.26 7.09
N VAL A 50 -3.27 -6.18 6.02
CA VAL A 50 -4.27 -7.22 5.70
C VAL A 50 -4.12 -7.63 4.26
N ILE A 51 -4.05 -8.93 4.00
CA ILE A 51 -4.21 -9.49 2.67
C ILE A 51 -5.67 -9.87 2.45
N VAL A 52 -6.21 -9.52 1.28
CA VAL A 52 -7.61 -9.74 0.94
C VAL A 52 -7.71 -10.23 -0.51
N LYS A 53 -8.58 -11.20 -0.78
CA LYS A 53 -8.92 -11.55 -2.16
C LYS A 53 -9.62 -10.37 -2.85
N SER A 54 -9.26 -10.08 -4.09
CA SER A 54 -9.71 -8.87 -4.81
C SER A 54 -11.22 -8.66 -4.83
N GLY A 55 -12.03 -9.74 -4.80
CA GLY A 55 -13.48 -9.68 -4.75
C GLY A 55 -14.09 -9.34 -3.38
N ASP A 56 -13.33 -9.48 -2.30
CA ASP A 56 -13.82 -9.43 -0.91
C ASP A 56 -13.37 -8.18 -0.13
N ILE A 57 -12.72 -7.23 -0.79
CA ILE A 57 -12.19 -6.01 -0.16
C ILE A 57 -13.29 -5.26 0.61
N GLN A 58 -14.50 -5.12 0.04
CA GLN A 58 -15.60 -4.40 0.69
C GLN A 58 -16.08 -5.13 1.95
N THR A 59 -16.17 -6.44 1.89
CA THR A 59 -16.56 -7.26 3.04
C THR A 59 -15.52 -7.17 4.15
N ALA A 60 -14.25 -7.31 3.81
CA ALA A 60 -13.15 -7.22 4.76
C ALA A 60 -13.08 -5.84 5.44
N THR A 61 -13.17 -4.74 4.69
CA THR A 61 -13.14 -3.38 5.26
C THR A 61 -14.32 -3.13 6.20
N SER A 62 -15.51 -3.60 5.87
CA SER A 62 -16.69 -3.47 6.75
C SER A 62 -16.52 -4.27 8.04
N LEU A 63 -15.97 -5.49 7.97
CA LEU A 63 -15.72 -6.36 9.13
C LEU A 63 -14.60 -5.83 10.03
N ILE A 64 -13.59 -5.19 9.46
CA ILE A 64 -12.51 -4.53 10.21
C ILE A 64 -13.02 -3.26 10.91
N GLY A 65 -14.20 -2.76 10.53
CA GLY A 65 -14.77 -1.53 11.08
C GLY A 65 -14.24 -0.27 10.41
N ILE A 66 -13.70 -0.41 9.19
CA ILE A 66 -13.35 0.74 8.36
C ILE A 66 -14.63 1.22 7.70
N GLU A 67 -15.22 2.28 8.25
CA GLU A 67 -16.30 2.98 7.58
C GLU A 67 -15.76 3.58 6.28
N ARG A 68 -16.44 3.29 5.17
CA ARG A 68 -16.14 3.95 3.90
C ARG A 68 -16.39 5.44 4.09
N LYS A 69 -15.32 6.23 4.02
CA LYS A 69 -15.45 7.68 3.82
C LYS A 69 -16.21 7.92 2.51
N ASP A 70 -16.84 9.07 2.38
CA ASP A 70 -17.54 9.49 1.18
C ASP A 70 -16.75 9.16 -0.09
N GLU A 71 -17.47 8.73 -1.13
CA GLU A 71 -16.85 8.28 -2.37
C GLU A 71 -16.06 9.43 -3.01
N ILE A 72 -14.75 9.24 -3.20
CA ILE A 72 -13.90 10.22 -3.90
C ILE A 72 -14.41 10.35 -5.33
N LYS A 73 -14.80 11.55 -5.72
CA LYS A 73 -15.29 11.87 -7.06
C LYS A 73 -14.29 12.67 -7.88
N LYS A 74 -13.43 13.42 -7.20
CA LYS A 74 -12.47 14.32 -7.81
C LYS A 74 -11.05 14.01 -7.34
N VAL A 75 -10.11 14.00 -8.27
CA VAL A 75 -8.68 13.90 -7.98
C VAL A 75 -7.97 15.18 -8.43
N ILE A 76 -7.32 15.85 -7.49
CA ILE A 76 -6.57 17.07 -7.75
C ILE A 76 -5.08 16.72 -7.71
N ILE A 77 -4.40 16.95 -8.81
CA ILE A 77 -2.97 16.68 -8.97
C ILE A 77 -2.22 18.01 -8.94
N VAL A 78 -1.38 18.18 -7.92
CA VAL A 78 -0.52 19.35 -7.79
C VAL A 78 0.81 19.12 -8.50
N GLY A 79 1.12 19.95 -9.46
CA GLY A 79 2.32 19.85 -10.30
C GLY A 79 2.03 19.24 -11.67
N ALA A 80 2.43 19.92 -12.74
CA ALA A 80 2.23 19.49 -14.14
C ALA A 80 3.45 18.69 -14.67
N SER A 81 3.92 17.72 -13.90
CA SER A 81 5.05 16.86 -14.26
C SER A 81 4.64 15.76 -15.26
N ARG A 82 5.62 15.02 -15.81
CA ARG A 82 5.31 13.85 -16.65
C ARG A 82 4.57 12.76 -15.87
N SER A 83 4.93 12.57 -14.59
CA SER A 83 4.22 11.63 -13.72
C SER A 83 2.76 12.04 -13.51
N SER A 84 2.51 13.35 -13.38
CA SER A 84 1.15 13.90 -13.24
C SER A 84 0.32 13.66 -14.49
N GLU A 85 0.91 13.82 -15.66
CA GLU A 85 0.27 13.53 -16.95
C GLU A 85 -0.12 12.04 -17.06
N LEU A 86 0.82 11.14 -16.77
CA LEU A 86 0.55 9.70 -16.80
C LEU A 86 -0.50 9.26 -15.76
N LEU A 87 -0.50 9.88 -14.59
CA LEU A 87 -1.51 9.60 -13.56
C LEU A 87 -2.88 10.09 -14.01
N ALA A 88 -2.95 11.31 -14.53
CA ALA A 88 -4.19 11.90 -15.05
C ALA A 88 -4.80 11.04 -16.17
N ASP A 89 -3.98 10.52 -17.09
CA ASP A 89 -4.39 9.63 -18.17
C ASP A 89 -4.97 8.28 -17.69
N ARG A 90 -4.62 7.84 -16.48
CA ARG A 90 -5.18 6.63 -15.88
C ARG A 90 -6.46 6.89 -15.12
N LEU A 91 -6.60 8.07 -14.52
CA LEU A 91 -7.68 8.38 -13.59
C LEU A 91 -8.91 9.02 -14.24
N TYR A 92 -8.79 9.77 -15.35
CA TYR A 92 -9.88 10.54 -15.92
C TYR A 92 -11.12 9.72 -16.32
N LYS A 93 -10.97 8.41 -16.49
CA LYS A 93 -12.09 7.53 -16.84
C LYS A 93 -13.05 7.29 -15.67
N ASN A 94 -12.54 7.39 -14.44
CA ASN A 94 -13.28 7.05 -13.23
C ASN A 94 -13.51 8.26 -12.31
N TYR A 95 -12.72 9.33 -12.50
CA TYR A 95 -12.73 10.51 -11.63
C TYR A 95 -12.72 11.80 -12.46
N GLU A 96 -13.27 12.86 -11.90
CA GLU A 96 -12.97 14.21 -12.38
C GLU A 96 -11.53 14.54 -11.99
N VAL A 97 -10.67 14.79 -13.00
CA VAL A 97 -9.24 15.06 -12.74
C VAL A 97 -8.92 16.51 -13.02
N VAL A 98 -8.33 17.18 -12.04
CA VAL A 98 -7.84 18.55 -12.13
C VAL A 98 -6.34 18.55 -11.88
N VAL A 99 -5.56 19.14 -12.80
CA VAL A 99 -4.12 19.39 -12.62
C VAL A 99 -3.90 20.86 -12.39
N ILE A 100 -3.16 21.24 -11.34
CA ILE A 100 -2.81 22.63 -11.05
C ILE A 100 -1.30 22.81 -10.95
N ASP A 101 -0.75 23.83 -11.64
CA ASP A 101 0.67 24.21 -11.56
C ASP A 101 0.85 25.68 -11.90
N ASP A 102 1.93 26.28 -11.37
CA ASP A 102 2.37 27.66 -11.66
C ASP A 102 3.29 27.75 -12.89
N ASN A 103 3.53 26.66 -13.63
CA ASN A 103 4.28 26.63 -14.87
C ASN A 103 3.34 26.53 -16.08
N LYS A 104 3.15 27.64 -16.76
CA LYS A 104 2.25 27.73 -17.91
C LYS A 104 2.60 26.77 -19.06
N LYS A 105 3.90 26.54 -19.32
CA LYS A 105 4.35 25.64 -20.40
C LYS A 105 3.96 24.18 -20.08
N ASP A 106 4.15 23.75 -18.85
CA ASP A 106 3.81 22.39 -18.44
C ASP A 106 2.29 22.18 -18.38
N CYS A 107 1.53 23.20 -17.95
CA CYS A 107 0.07 23.19 -18.02
C CYS A 107 -0.44 23.04 -19.46
N ASN A 108 0.08 23.84 -20.39
CA ASN A 108 -0.31 23.78 -21.81
C ASN A 108 -0.03 22.37 -22.39
N ARG A 109 1.13 21.79 -22.10
CA ARG A 109 1.49 20.45 -22.56
C ARG A 109 0.47 19.38 -22.14
N ILE A 110 0.02 19.40 -20.89
CA ILE A 110 -0.99 18.42 -20.40
C ILE A 110 -2.34 18.69 -21.07
N ALA A 111 -2.76 19.96 -21.16
CA ALA A 111 -4.04 20.33 -21.78
C ALA A 111 -4.11 19.97 -23.28
N GLU A 112 -2.99 20.08 -24.01
CA GLU A 112 -2.90 19.67 -25.40
C GLU A 112 -2.96 18.13 -25.58
N ASN A 113 -2.37 17.36 -24.64
CA ASN A 113 -2.28 15.91 -24.73
C ASN A 113 -3.55 15.19 -24.24
N ASN A 114 -4.32 15.79 -23.33
CA ASN A 114 -5.51 15.16 -22.76
C ASN A 114 -6.64 16.19 -22.51
N SER A 115 -7.61 16.21 -23.42
CA SER A 115 -8.77 17.12 -23.34
C SER A 115 -9.80 16.76 -22.26
N ASN A 116 -9.68 15.56 -21.64
CA ASN A 116 -10.58 15.12 -20.59
C ASN A 116 -10.11 15.53 -19.18
N VAL A 117 -8.93 16.15 -19.08
CA VAL A 117 -8.34 16.61 -17.82
C VAL A 117 -8.47 18.13 -17.74
N ILE A 118 -8.98 18.64 -16.64
CA ILE A 118 -9.03 20.07 -16.36
C ILE A 118 -7.64 20.52 -15.93
N VAL A 119 -7.07 21.50 -16.65
CA VAL A 119 -5.74 22.03 -16.30
C VAL A 119 -5.86 23.49 -15.89
N VAL A 120 -5.37 23.80 -14.69
CA VAL A 120 -5.42 25.14 -14.09
C VAL A 120 -4.00 25.68 -13.95
N TYR A 121 -3.75 26.81 -14.61
CA TYR A 121 -2.52 27.58 -14.44
C TYR A 121 -2.69 28.56 -13.29
N ASN A 122 -2.19 28.21 -12.10
CA ASN A 122 -2.22 29.07 -10.92
C ASN A 122 -1.22 28.56 -9.85
N ASP A 123 -0.92 29.37 -8.82
CA ASP A 123 -0.07 28.93 -7.70
C ASP A 123 -0.85 27.95 -6.78
N PRO A 124 -0.45 26.68 -6.70
CA PRO A 124 -1.14 25.70 -5.86
C PRO A 124 -0.86 25.86 -4.35
N LYS A 125 0.09 26.70 -3.95
CA LYS A 125 0.35 26.99 -2.53
C LYS A 125 -0.64 27.98 -1.94
N ASP A 126 -1.37 28.72 -2.79
CA ASP A 126 -2.43 29.61 -2.33
C ASP A 126 -3.68 28.79 -1.98
N PRO A 127 -4.15 28.80 -0.70
CA PRO A 127 -5.33 28.05 -0.29
C PRO A 127 -6.58 28.38 -1.10
N LEU A 128 -6.75 29.63 -1.51
CA LEU A 128 -7.91 30.05 -2.33
C LEU A 128 -7.93 29.38 -3.68
N ASN A 129 -6.77 29.15 -4.29
CA ASN A 129 -6.68 28.46 -5.57
C ASN A 129 -7.07 26.97 -5.43
N LEU A 130 -6.65 26.29 -4.37
CA LEU A 130 -7.06 24.92 -4.08
C LEU A 130 -8.55 24.81 -3.76
N GLN A 131 -9.08 25.76 -2.98
CA GLN A 131 -10.51 25.82 -2.69
C GLN A 131 -11.35 26.06 -3.95
N ASN A 132 -10.92 26.96 -4.83
CA ASN A 132 -11.63 27.31 -6.06
C ASN A 132 -11.70 26.14 -7.07
N ILE A 133 -10.72 25.24 -7.07
CA ILE A 133 -10.74 24.03 -7.92
C ILE A 133 -11.48 22.86 -7.26
N GLY A 134 -12.02 23.06 -6.06
CA GLY A 134 -12.92 22.14 -5.39
C GLY A 134 -12.19 21.09 -4.54
N VAL A 135 -11.13 21.50 -3.82
CA VAL A 135 -10.61 20.67 -2.72
C VAL A 135 -11.63 20.69 -1.59
N ASP A 136 -12.18 19.53 -1.26
CA ASP A 136 -13.20 19.32 -0.23
C ASP A 136 -13.15 17.87 0.30
N ASN A 137 -14.18 17.48 1.07
CA ASN A 137 -14.32 16.14 1.67
C ASN A 137 -14.63 15.01 0.66
N ASN A 138 -14.87 15.31 -0.62
CA ASN A 138 -15.08 14.34 -1.70
C ASN A 138 -13.91 14.29 -2.68
N SER A 139 -12.80 14.93 -2.36
CA SER A 139 -11.63 15.04 -3.23
C SER A 139 -10.41 14.32 -2.67
N ALA A 140 -9.61 13.72 -3.55
CA ALA A 140 -8.26 13.28 -3.26
C ALA A 140 -7.24 14.29 -3.80
N VAL A 141 -6.16 14.55 -3.07
CA VAL A 141 -5.09 15.43 -3.50
C VAL A 141 -3.78 14.66 -3.64
N VAL A 142 -3.16 14.73 -4.81
CA VAL A 142 -1.89 14.06 -5.11
C VAL A 142 -0.84 15.11 -5.48
N ALA A 143 0.11 15.37 -4.57
CA ALA A 143 1.16 16.36 -4.79
C ALA A 143 2.39 15.73 -5.45
N LEU A 144 2.61 16.02 -6.74
CA LEU A 144 3.64 15.42 -7.62
C LEU A 144 4.55 16.45 -8.28
N SER A 145 4.63 17.69 -7.77
CA SER A 145 5.58 18.67 -8.32
C SER A 145 7.02 18.21 -8.08
N LYS A 146 7.99 18.82 -8.75
CA LYS A 146 9.43 18.52 -8.55
C LYS A 146 9.99 19.10 -7.25
N ASP A 147 9.25 19.98 -6.60
CA ASP A 147 9.63 20.69 -5.38
C ASP A 147 8.94 20.04 -4.17
N ASP A 148 9.73 19.38 -3.31
CA ASP A 148 9.24 18.70 -2.11
C ASP A 148 8.54 19.68 -1.15
N SER A 149 9.06 20.91 -1.01
CA SER A 149 8.44 21.93 -0.13
C SER A 149 7.07 22.36 -0.67
N LYS A 150 6.93 22.52 -1.98
CA LYS A 150 5.64 22.79 -2.63
C LYS A 150 4.66 21.66 -2.37
N ASN A 151 5.10 20.41 -2.53
CA ASN A 151 4.25 19.24 -2.30
C ASN A 151 3.76 19.18 -0.86
N ILE A 152 4.65 19.40 0.12
CA ILE A 152 4.31 19.39 1.55
C ILE A 152 3.30 20.50 1.88
N VAL A 153 3.59 21.75 1.46
CA VAL A 153 2.70 22.89 1.74
C VAL A 153 1.32 22.66 1.14
N CYS A 154 1.24 22.22 -0.12
CA CYS A 154 -0.05 21.97 -0.78
C CYS A 154 -0.82 20.84 -0.11
N SER A 155 -0.14 19.80 0.37
CA SER A 155 -0.77 18.70 1.11
C SER A 155 -1.34 19.16 2.46
N LEU A 156 -0.61 19.99 3.19
CA LEU A 156 -1.10 20.56 4.45
C LEU A 156 -2.30 21.50 4.23
N VAL A 157 -2.27 22.29 3.15
CA VAL A 157 -3.41 23.14 2.77
C VAL A 157 -4.61 22.28 2.37
N ALA A 158 -4.41 21.25 1.55
CA ALA A 158 -5.47 20.32 1.15
C ALA A 158 -6.14 19.67 2.37
N LYS A 159 -5.35 19.27 3.36
CA LYS A 159 -5.86 18.75 4.62
C LYS A 159 -6.70 19.77 5.37
N ALA A 160 -6.22 21.00 5.51
CA ALA A 160 -6.95 22.07 6.17
C ALA A 160 -8.28 22.39 5.45
N LEU A 161 -8.37 22.16 4.15
CA LEU A 161 -9.60 22.28 3.34
C LEU A 161 -10.52 21.05 3.44
N GLY A 162 -10.11 19.99 4.14
CA GLY A 162 -10.93 18.81 4.41
C GLY A 162 -10.75 17.65 3.43
N ALA A 163 -9.74 17.66 2.56
CA ALA A 163 -9.47 16.50 1.69
C ALA A 163 -9.19 15.25 2.54
N PRO A 164 -9.95 14.14 2.35
CA PRO A 164 -9.81 12.94 3.14
C PRO A 164 -8.63 12.06 2.70
N GLU A 165 -8.21 12.18 1.44
CA GLU A 165 -7.12 11.38 0.87
C GLU A 165 -6.03 12.31 0.30
N ILE A 166 -4.83 12.20 0.87
CA ILE A 166 -3.69 13.05 0.49
C ILE A 166 -2.45 12.18 0.28
N ILE A 167 -1.90 12.23 -0.92
CA ILE A 167 -0.67 11.55 -1.29
C ILE A 167 0.38 12.59 -1.65
N THR A 168 1.55 12.51 -1.02
CA THR A 168 2.61 13.49 -1.20
C THR A 168 3.90 12.85 -1.69
N ARG A 169 4.45 13.33 -2.81
CA ARG A 169 5.78 12.93 -3.24
C ARG A 169 6.84 13.74 -2.51
N VAL A 170 7.79 13.04 -1.90
CA VAL A 170 8.94 13.62 -1.21
C VAL A 170 10.19 12.82 -1.55
N ASN A 171 11.25 13.48 -1.97
CA ASN A 171 12.51 12.83 -2.34
C ASN A 171 13.60 12.94 -1.27
N LYS A 172 13.52 13.93 -0.37
CA LYS A 172 14.43 14.08 0.76
C LYS A 172 13.99 13.20 1.91
N ILE A 173 14.89 12.31 2.36
CA ILE A 173 14.61 11.36 3.46
C ILE A 173 14.22 12.09 4.74
N ASP A 174 14.91 13.18 5.07
CA ASP A 174 14.62 13.98 6.27
C ASP A 174 13.16 14.47 6.33
N TYR A 175 12.55 14.74 5.18
CA TYR A 175 11.14 15.15 5.11
C TYR A 175 10.19 13.97 5.31
N LEU A 176 10.59 12.74 4.96
CA LEU A 176 9.77 11.55 5.23
C LEU A 176 9.58 11.34 6.73
N GLU A 177 10.65 11.50 7.51
CA GLU A 177 10.56 11.40 8.97
C GLU A 177 9.66 12.47 9.58
N LEU A 178 9.78 13.72 9.12
CA LEU A 178 8.92 14.82 9.57
C LEU A 178 7.44 14.62 9.24
N LEU A 179 7.15 13.85 8.19
CA LEU A 179 5.77 13.61 7.74
C LEU A 179 5.14 12.36 8.36
N LYS A 180 5.90 11.49 9.03
CA LYS A 180 5.36 10.29 9.72
C LYS A 180 4.26 10.64 10.72
N ASP A 181 4.47 11.71 11.50
CA ASP A 181 3.50 12.21 12.49
C ASP A 181 2.49 13.19 11.89
N SER A 182 2.66 13.56 10.62
CA SER A 182 1.70 14.39 9.93
C SER A 182 0.53 13.51 9.51
N SER A 183 -0.67 14.02 9.63
CA SER A 183 -1.86 13.27 9.19
C SER A 183 -2.01 13.24 7.65
N ILE A 184 -0.92 13.18 6.91
CA ILE A 184 -0.88 12.90 5.46
C ILE A 184 -0.90 11.38 5.32
N GLN A 185 -1.87 10.85 4.57
CA GLN A 185 -2.15 9.41 4.52
C GLN A 185 -1.04 8.61 3.86
N ALA A 186 -0.38 9.17 2.83
CA ALA A 186 0.73 8.50 2.18
C ALA A 186 1.79 9.50 1.70
N THR A 187 3.05 9.15 1.96
CA THR A 187 4.21 9.79 1.36
C THR A 187 4.88 8.81 0.39
N ILE A 188 5.27 9.28 -0.79
CA ILE A 188 5.93 8.46 -1.81
C ILE A 188 7.30 9.07 -2.11
N SER A 189 8.35 8.26 -2.02
CA SER A 189 9.71 8.63 -2.45
C SER A 189 10.08 7.90 -3.72
N THR A 190 10.29 8.66 -4.81
CA THR A 190 10.75 8.08 -6.07
C THR A 190 12.13 7.44 -5.97
N ARG A 191 12.98 7.90 -5.04
CA ARG A 191 14.29 7.33 -4.78
C ARG A 191 14.18 5.97 -4.09
N ILE A 192 13.34 5.86 -3.06
CA ILE A 192 13.10 4.60 -2.34
C ILE A 192 12.43 3.60 -3.29
N THR A 193 11.42 4.03 -4.05
CA THR A 193 10.75 3.17 -5.04
C THR A 193 11.74 2.64 -6.08
N ALA A 194 12.64 3.50 -6.60
CA ALA A 194 13.65 3.08 -7.57
C ALA A 194 14.69 2.13 -6.93
N ALA A 195 15.14 2.42 -5.71
CA ALA A 195 16.06 1.54 -4.98
C ALA A 195 15.45 0.16 -4.73
N ASN A 196 14.19 0.11 -4.29
CA ASN A 196 13.47 -1.15 -4.09
C ASN A 196 13.32 -1.94 -5.40
N SER A 197 13.03 -1.27 -6.53
CA SER A 197 12.96 -1.94 -7.83
C SER A 197 14.31 -2.55 -8.24
N ILE A 198 15.42 -1.85 -8.01
CA ILE A 198 16.77 -2.37 -8.29
C ILE A 198 17.10 -3.54 -7.36
N LEU A 199 16.76 -3.44 -6.08
CA LEU A 199 17.00 -4.53 -5.12
C LEU A 199 16.21 -5.80 -5.49
N GLN A 200 15.00 -5.64 -6.03
CA GLN A 200 14.22 -6.77 -6.57
C GLN A 200 14.95 -7.50 -7.70
N ASP A 201 15.58 -6.75 -8.62
CA ASP A 201 16.32 -7.34 -9.75
C ASP A 201 17.64 -8.02 -9.32
N VAL A 202 18.16 -7.71 -8.13
CA VAL A 202 19.45 -8.25 -7.60
C VAL A 202 19.23 -9.43 -6.65
N ARG A 203 18.03 -9.59 -6.08
CA ARG A 203 17.68 -10.73 -5.22
C ARG A 203 17.67 -12.04 -6.02
N SER A 204 17.77 -13.16 -5.32
CA SER A 204 17.87 -14.51 -5.94
C SER A 204 16.76 -14.78 -6.96
N ASP A 205 17.04 -15.63 -7.94
CA ASP A 205 16.09 -16.04 -9.00
C ASP A 205 14.76 -16.62 -8.47
N GLN A 206 14.69 -16.96 -7.19
CA GLN A 206 13.53 -17.57 -6.54
C GLN A 206 12.61 -16.56 -5.88
N VAL A 207 13.14 -15.42 -5.39
CA VAL A 207 12.35 -14.30 -4.90
C VAL A 207 12.03 -13.38 -6.08
N THR A 208 10.89 -13.61 -6.70
CA THR A 208 10.47 -12.90 -7.92
C THR A 208 10.02 -11.46 -7.65
N SER A 209 9.63 -11.15 -6.42
CA SER A 209 9.15 -9.83 -6.05
C SER A 209 9.29 -9.63 -4.54
N ALA A 210 9.63 -8.42 -4.11
CA ALA A 210 9.57 -8.00 -2.73
C ALA A 210 8.88 -6.63 -2.64
N LEU A 211 7.92 -6.52 -1.76
CA LEU A 211 7.20 -5.29 -1.46
C LEU A 211 7.54 -4.84 -0.05
N THR A 212 8.18 -3.70 0.07
CA THR A 212 8.46 -3.04 1.34
C THR A 212 7.37 -2.00 1.60
N PHE A 213 6.82 -1.97 2.80
CA PHE A 213 5.84 -0.97 3.20
C PHE A 213 6.56 0.22 3.85
N GLU A 214 6.22 1.45 3.44
CA GLU A 214 6.93 2.67 3.89
C GLU A 214 6.75 2.96 5.40
N ASP A 215 5.69 2.44 6.00
CA ASP A 215 5.30 2.69 7.39
C ASP A 215 5.70 1.58 8.36
N THR A 216 6.28 0.48 7.88
CA THR A 216 6.67 -0.68 8.72
C THR A 216 7.96 -1.31 8.22
N GLU A 217 8.64 -2.08 9.06
CA GLU A 217 9.78 -2.91 8.66
C GLU A 217 9.37 -4.23 7.98
N VAL A 218 8.07 -4.50 7.88
CA VAL A 218 7.56 -5.73 7.27
C VAL A 218 7.78 -5.72 5.77
N GLU A 219 8.25 -6.84 5.24
CA GLU A 219 8.33 -7.09 3.81
C GLU A 219 7.35 -8.20 3.39
N ALA A 220 6.80 -8.07 2.18
CA ALA A 220 6.07 -9.14 1.52
C ALA A 220 6.90 -9.66 0.37
N LEU A 221 7.28 -10.93 0.42
CA LEU A 221 8.08 -11.61 -0.59
C LEU A 221 7.19 -12.50 -1.46
N GLU A 222 7.43 -12.51 -2.76
CA GLU A 222 6.86 -13.49 -3.65
C GLU A 222 7.91 -14.54 -3.99
N ILE A 223 7.66 -15.80 -3.61
CA ILE A 223 8.56 -16.94 -3.83
C ILE A 223 7.89 -17.92 -4.80
N VAL A 224 8.59 -18.32 -5.85
CA VAL A 224 8.12 -19.34 -6.79
C VAL A 224 8.84 -20.66 -6.49
N LEU A 225 8.08 -21.70 -6.15
CA LEU A 225 8.63 -23.00 -5.84
C LEU A 225 9.11 -23.72 -7.12
N SER A 226 10.39 -24.02 -7.19
CA SER A 226 11.01 -24.87 -8.20
C SER A 226 10.93 -26.34 -7.80
N ASN A 227 11.29 -27.25 -8.70
CA ASN A 227 11.37 -28.68 -8.42
C ASN A 227 12.50 -29.06 -7.43
N GLU A 228 13.39 -28.14 -7.11
CA GLU A 228 14.53 -28.36 -6.20
C GLU A 228 14.18 -27.95 -4.75
N CYS A 229 13.03 -27.31 -4.54
CA CYS A 229 12.63 -26.79 -3.23
C CYS A 229 12.29 -27.92 -2.23
N HIS A 230 12.80 -27.80 -1.01
CA HIS A 230 12.69 -28.81 0.05
C HIS A 230 11.29 -28.94 0.66
N VAL A 231 10.40 -27.97 0.38
CA VAL A 231 9.05 -27.88 0.94
C VAL A 231 7.99 -28.63 0.12
N LEU A 232 8.35 -29.16 -1.05
CA LEU A 232 7.40 -29.86 -1.90
C LEU A 232 6.79 -31.07 -1.21
N ASP A 233 5.49 -31.29 -1.44
CA ASP A 233 4.67 -32.35 -0.85
C ASP A 233 4.50 -32.30 0.67
N LYS A 234 5.19 -31.39 1.37
CA LYS A 234 4.97 -31.15 2.80
C LYS A 234 3.76 -30.26 3.00
N SER A 235 3.06 -30.45 4.11
CA SER A 235 2.01 -29.54 4.54
C SER A 235 2.63 -28.35 5.29
N LEU A 236 1.91 -27.20 5.33
CA LEU A 236 2.37 -26.00 6.01
C LEU A 236 2.69 -26.26 7.51
N ILE A 237 1.92 -27.12 8.18
CA ILE A 237 2.15 -27.46 9.59
C ILE A 237 3.41 -28.33 9.80
N GLU A 238 3.88 -29.01 8.76
CA GLU A 238 5.10 -29.83 8.81
C GLU A 238 6.37 -29.01 8.52
N LEU A 239 6.20 -27.74 8.13
CA LEU A 239 7.33 -26.84 7.90
C LEU A 239 7.69 -26.13 9.21
N GLU A 240 8.97 -26.19 9.55
CA GLU A 240 9.56 -25.37 10.61
C GLU A 240 9.85 -23.96 10.02
N LEU A 241 8.81 -23.14 9.94
CA LEU A 241 8.97 -21.78 9.45
C LEU A 241 9.83 -20.97 10.44
N PRO A 242 10.68 -20.05 9.94
CA PRO A 242 11.37 -19.09 10.78
C PRO A 242 10.40 -18.28 11.64
N GLU A 243 10.85 -17.84 12.81
CA GLU A 243 10.13 -16.82 13.57
C GLU A 243 9.92 -15.57 12.69
N ASN A 244 8.83 -14.85 12.92
CA ASN A 244 8.47 -13.67 12.14
C ASN A 244 8.27 -13.95 10.65
N CYS A 245 7.68 -15.10 10.31
CA CYS A 245 7.34 -15.51 8.96
C CYS A 245 5.88 -15.98 8.88
N LEU A 246 5.14 -15.48 7.89
CA LEU A 246 3.76 -15.89 7.64
C LEU A 246 3.54 -16.09 6.13
N ILE A 247 3.13 -17.29 5.73
CA ILE A 247 2.67 -17.54 4.37
C ILE A 247 1.22 -17.08 4.27
N ALA A 248 1.01 -15.92 3.69
CA ALA A 248 -0.29 -15.26 3.65
C ALA A 248 -1.12 -15.61 2.42
N GLY A 249 -0.48 -16.11 1.35
CA GLY A 249 -1.17 -16.49 0.13
C GLY A 249 -0.39 -17.51 -0.69
N VAL A 250 -1.11 -18.34 -1.44
CA VAL A 250 -0.55 -19.27 -2.42
C VAL A 250 -1.34 -19.14 -3.71
N THR A 251 -0.66 -18.89 -4.82
CA THR A 251 -1.26 -18.93 -6.16
C THR A 251 -0.83 -20.19 -6.88
N ARG A 252 -1.83 -21.00 -7.27
CA ARG A 252 -1.67 -22.23 -8.05
C ARG A 252 -2.56 -22.16 -9.28
N ARG A 253 -1.99 -22.25 -10.49
CA ARG A 253 -2.74 -22.21 -11.76
C ARG A 253 -3.74 -21.04 -11.84
N GLU A 254 -3.32 -19.82 -11.57
CA GLU A 254 -4.14 -18.59 -11.58
C GLU A 254 -5.17 -18.44 -10.44
N ASN A 255 -5.33 -19.43 -9.58
CA ASN A 255 -6.19 -19.30 -8.40
C ASN A 255 -5.37 -18.99 -7.15
N THR A 256 -5.80 -17.99 -6.39
CA THR A 256 -5.15 -17.59 -5.15
C THR A 256 -5.92 -18.09 -3.94
N PHE A 257 -5.20 -18.64 -2.97
CA PHE A 257 -5.74 -19.22 -1.75
C PHE A 257 -5.00 -18.64 -0.54
N ILE A 258 -5.68 -18.53 0.59
CA ILE A 258 -5.05 -18.34 1.89
C ILE A 258 -4.80 -19.75 2.44
N PRO A 259 -3.53 -20.18 2.62
CA PRO A 259 -3.23 -21.56 2.97
C PRO A 259 -3.63 -21.88 4.41
N SER A 260 -4.19 -23.07 4.64
CA SER A 260 -4.36 -23.64 5.98
C SER A 260 -3.14 -24.46 6.37
N GLY A 261 -3.02 -24.84 7.66
CA GLY A 261 -1.94 -25.71 8.13
C GLY A 261 -1.79 -27.04 7.37
N THR A 262 -2.86 -27.54 6.76
CA THR A 262 -2.90 -28.77 5.96
C THR A 262 -2.61 -28.57 4.48
N TRP A 263 -2.35 -27.31 4.04
CA TRP A 263 -2.00 -27.01 2.64
C TRP A 263 -0.70 -27.69 2.27
N LYS A 264 -0.70 -28.44 1.17
CA LYS A 264 0.49 -29.08 0.60
C LYS A 264 1.02 -28.29 -0.58
N PHE A 265 2.30 -28.00 -0.53
CA PHE A 265 2.99 -27.23 -1.55
C PHE A 265 3.32 -28.10 -2.78
N ALA A 266 3.27 -27.49 -3.95
CA ALA A 266 3.60 -28.12 -5.22
C ALA A 266 4.53 -27.22 -6.05
N GLU A 267 5.22 -27.83 -7.00
CA GLU A 267 6.04 -27.10 -7.99
C GLU A 267 5.21 -26.01 -8.69
N LYS A 268 5.80 -24.86 -8.91
CA LYS A 268 5.19 -23.65 -9.51
C LYS A 268 4.13 -22.97 -8.65
N ASP A 269 3.95 -23.36 -7.38
CA ASP A 269 3.22 -22.52 -6.46
C ASP A 269 3.97 -21.20 -6.27
N ARG A 270 3.21 -20.11 -6.28
CA ARG A 270 3.72 -18.76 -5.97
C ARG A 270 3.23 -18.40 -4.59
N LEU A 271 4.16 -18.22 -3.67
CA LEU A 271 3.88 -17.93 -2.29
C LEU A 271 3.98 -16.43 -2.04
N VAL A 272 3.07 -15.89 -1.25
CA VAL A 272 3.21 -14.54 -0.69
C VAL A 272 3.55 -14.70 0.80
N VAL A 273 4.77 -14.31 1.16
CA VAL A 273 5.34 -14.49 2.49
C VAL A 273 5.56 -13.13 3.12
N PHE A 274 4.95 -12.88 4.28
CA PHE A 274 5.20 -11.70 5.10
C PHE A 274 6.27 -12.02 6.14
N THR A 275 7.23 -11.12 6.29
CA THR A 275 8.38 -11.32 7.19
C THR A 275 9.00 -10.02 7.64
N LEU A 276 9.86 -10.08 8.65
CA LEU A 276 10.79 -9.01 9.00
C LEU A 276 12.15 -9.23 8.30
N PRO A 277 12.91 -8.17 8.03
CA PRO A 277 14.17 -8.23 7.27
C PRO A 277 15.18 -9.25 7.79
N GLU A 278 15.28 -9.41 9.10
CA GLU A 278 16.21 -10.35 9.73
C GLU A 278 15.91 -11.83 9.47
N SER A 279 14.71 -12.15 9.02
CA SER A 279 14.29 -13.53 8.75
C SER A 279 14.35 -13.92 7.27
N ILE A 280 14.66 -12.98 6.36
CA ILE A 280 14.63 -13.21 4.90
C ILE A 280 15.60 -14.33 4.49
N GLU A 281 16.86 -14.28 4.94
CA GLU A 281 17.88 -15.27 4.61
C GLU A 281 17.46 -16.69 5.01
N LYS A 282 16.88 -16.83 6.23
CA LYS A 282 16.36 -18.12 6.71
C LYS A 282 15.17 -18.61 5.90
N ILE A 283 14.34 -17.70 5.40
CA ILE A 283 13.20 -18.03 4.54
C ILE A 283 13.70 -18.60 3.22
N GLU A 284 14.67 -17.96 2.58
CA GLU A 284 15.28 -18.47 1.35
C GLU A 284 15.86 -19.87 1.54
N GLU A 285 16.59 -20.10 2.63
CA GLU A 285 17.11 -21.44 2.99
C GLU A 285 16.01 -22.46 3.31
N THR A 286 14.90 -22.05 3.91
CA THR A 286 13.80 -22.96 4.28
C THR A 286 13.06 -23.47 3.05
N PHE A 287 12.86 -22.63 2.08
CA PHE A 287 12.06 -22.98 0.89
C PHE A 287 12.89 -23.65 -0.19
N CYS A 288 14.11 -23.28 -0.36
CA CYS A 288 15.00 -23.76 -1.39
C CYS A 288 16.43 -23.95 -0.93
#